data_aa970d0ab9fc452a6e51412037d760cb
#
_entry.id   aa970d0ab9fc452a6e51412037d760cb
#
_cell.length_a   1.000
_cell.length_b   1.000
_cell.length_c   1.000
_cell.angle_alpha   90.00
_cell.angle_beta   90.00
_cell.angle_gamma   90.00
#
_symmetry.space_group_name_H-M   'P 1'
#
loop_
_entity.id
_entity.type
_entity.pdbx_description
1 polymer ?
#
loop_
_entity_poly.entity_id
_entity_poly.type
_entity_poly.pdbx_seq_one_letter_code
_entity_poly.pdbx_strand_id
1 'polypeptide(L)'
;IIADGVMEIIDLKFGTGVSVFAENNAQLMLYALGALSKFEMVYDINMVKLTIVQPRQERISSWEITPEDLYKWGEEVVKPKAALAYSGDGELQVGHWCRWCKVKALCRKMADHNLDLAKHEFKEPELLTTEELVQIFEQAPMLQEWVNAVSEHLLSKAISGEKVQIG
;
A
#
# COMPACT_ATOMS: atom_id res chain seq x y z
N ILE A 1 -9.58 -1.08 -23.35
CA ILE A 1 -10.31 -0.63 -24.54
C ILE A 1 -9.38 0.31 -25.30
N ILE A 2 -9.28 0.18 -26.62
CA ILE A 2 -8.52 1.11 -27.46
C ILE A 2 -9.46 1.60 -28.56
N ALA A 3 -9.67 2.90 -28.64
CA ALA A 3 -10.49 3.57 -29.65
C ALA A 3 -10.06 5.02 -29.82
N ASP A 4 -10.12 5.54 -31.04
CA ASP A 4 -9.89 6.95 -31.37
C ASP A 4 -8.60 7.56 -30.78
N GLY A 5 -7.51 6.78 -30.76
CA GLY A 5 -6.23 7.20 -30.21
C GLY A 5 -6.16 7.18 -28.68
N VAL A 6 -7.20 6.73 -27.99
CA VAL A 6 -7.24 6.60 -26.52
C VAL A 6 -7.18 5.14 -26.12
N MET A 7 -6.27 4.81 -25.21
CA MET A 7 -6.23 3.52 -24.51
C MET A 7 -6.82 3.69 -23.12
N GLU A 8 -7.97 3.09 -22.84
CA GLU A 8 -8.59 3.12 -21.52
C GLU A 8 -8.34 1.83 -20.74
N ILE A 9 -7.79 1.97 -19.55
CA ILE A 9 -7.61 0.92 -18.55
C ILE A 9 -8.67 1.09 -17.46
N ILE A 10 -9.53 0.09 -17.30
CA ILE A 10 -10.63 0.12 -16.34
C ILE A 10 -10.40 -0.93 -15.26
N ASP A 11 -10.47 -0.53 -14.01
CA ASP A 11 -10.35 -1.41 -12.86
C ASP A 11 -11.61 -1.34 -11.97
N LEU A 12 -12.17 -2.49 -11.68
CA LEU A 12 -13.37 -2.64 -10.86
C LEU A 12 -12.98 -2.89 -9.39
N LYS A 13 -13.33 -1.99 -8.50
CA LYS A 13 -13.15 -2.12 -7.04
C LYS A 13 -14.50 -2.36 -6.37
N PHE A 14 -14.83 -3.62 -6.09
CA PHE A 14 -16.15 -4.01 -5.56
C PHE A 14 -16.25 -3.92 -4.03
N GLY A 15 -15.18 -3.56 -3.32
CA GLY A 15 -15.17 -3.36 -1.87
C GLY A 15 -15.95 -2.10 -1.43
N THR A 16 -16.36 -2.08 -0.15
CA THR A 16 -17.10 -0.95 0.47
C THR A 16 -16.22 -0.05 1.33
N GLY A 17 -14.96 -0.45 1.59
CA GLY A 17 -14.19 0.15 2.69
C GLY A 17 -13.49 1.46 2.35
N VAL A 18 -12.74 1.54 1.26
CA VAL A 18 -11.87 2.68 0.96
C VAL A 18 -12.16 3.25 -0.42
N SER A 19 -12.33 4.57 -0.49
CA SER A 19 -12.40 5.27 -1.77
C SER A 19 -11.04 5.27 -2.46
N VAL A 20 -11.01 4.81 -3.71
CA VAL A 20 -9.81 4.76 -4.54
C VAL A 20 -9.99 5.69 -5.73
N PHE A 21 -8.95 6.44 -6.05
CA PHE A 21 -8.95 7.40 -7.16
C PHE A 21 -8.02 6.93 -8.28
N ALA A 22 -8.36 7.31 -9.51
CA ALA A 22 -7.57 6.96 -10.70
C ALA A 22 -6.31 7.83 -10.83
N GLU A 23 -6.35 9.06 -10.34
CA GLU A 23 -5.24 10.01 -10.42
C GLU A 23 -4.01 9.47 -9.70
N ASN A 24 -2.88 9.43 -10.40
CA ASN A 24 -1.59 8.91 -9.92
C ASN A 24 -1.68 7.50 -9.31
N ASN A 25 -2.65 6.69 -9.72
CA ASN A 25 -2.82 5.34 -9.22
C ASN A 25 -1.76 4.41 -9.80
N ALA A 26 -0.77 4.04 -9.00
CA ALA A 26 0.36 3.23 -9.43
C ALA A 26 -0.05 1.86 -10.01
N GLN A 27 -1.12 1.24 -9.51
CA GLN A 27 -1.63 -0.03 -10.04
C GLN A 27 -2.11 0.12 -11.47
N LEU A 28 -2.96 1.13 -11.73
CA LEU A 28 -3.47 1.39 -13.07
C LEU A 28 -2.36 1.83 -14.04
N MET A 29 -1.44 2.68 -13.56
CA MET A 29 -0.29 3.13 -14.35
C MET A 29 0.60 1.95 -14.77
N LEU A 30 0.84 0.97 -13.88
CA LEU A 30 1.59 -0.25 -14.21
C LEU A 30 0.84 -1.11 -15.23
N TYR A 31 -0.47 -1.26 -15.10
CA TYR A 31 -1.29 -1.97 -16.09
C TYR A 31 -1.22 -1.28 -17.45
N ALA A 32 -1.29 0.05 -17.45
CA ALA A 32 -1.19 0.84 -18.67
C ALA A 32 0.18 0.71 -19.33
N LEU A 33 1.29 0.74 -18.60
CA LEU A 33 2.63 0.48 -19.14
C LEU A 33 2.71 -0.89 -19.82
N GLY A 34 2.19 -1.93 -19.16
CA GLY A 34 2.16 -3.27 -19.73
C GLY A 34 1.28 -3.38 -20.98
N ALA A 35 0.16 -2.64 -21.02
CA ALA A 35 -0.71 -2.60 -22.19
C ALA A 35 -0.07 -1.80 -23.35
N LEU A 36 0.51 -0.62 -23.07
CA LEU A 36 1.21 0.18 -24.08
C LEU A 36 2.29 -0.63 -24.76
N SER A 37 3.19 -1.27 -24.01
CA SER A 37 4.29 -2.07 -24.57
C SER A 37 3.82 -3.19 -25.50
N LYS A 38 2.57 -3.62 -25.37
CA LYS A 38 1.98 -4.69 -26.18
C LYS A 38 1.24 -4.19 -27.42
N PHE A 39 0.62 -3.01 -27.31
CA PHE A 39 -0.35 -2.55 -28.31
C PHE A 39 0.08 -1.32 -29.09
N GLU A 40 1.07 -0.55 -28.66
CA GLU A 40 1.57 0.64 -29.34
C GLU A 40 2.11 0.38 -30.74
N MET A 41 2.59 -0.82 -31.04
CA MET A 41 3.04 -1.19 -32.38
C MET A 41 1.87 -1.40 -33.37
N VAL A 42 0.67 -1.59 -32.87
CA VAL A 42 -0.52 -1.92 -33.67
C VAL A 42 -1.50 -0.75 -33.71
N TYR A 43 -1.55 0.04 -32.65
CA TYR A 43 -2.48 1.14 -32.50
C TYR A 43 -1.72 2.46 -32.27
N ASP A 44 -2.19 3.52 -32.90
CA ASP A 44 -1.72 4.87 -32.63
C ASP A 44 -2.40 5.37 -31.34
N ILE A 45 -1.68 5.34 -30.22
CA ILE A 45 -2.18 5.68 -28.89
C ILE A 45 -1.57 7.02 -28.48
N ASN A 46 -2.42 8.04 -28.42
CA ASN A 46 -2.02 9.41 -28.10
C ASN A 46 -2.35 9.79 -26.65
N MET A 47 -3.28 9.05 -26.02
CA MET A 47 -3.72 9.30 -24.65
C MET A 47 -4.01 7.97 -23.93
N VAL A 48 -3.66 7.91 -22.65
CA VAL A 48 -4.02 6.81 -21.75
C VAL A 48 -5.01 7.35 -20.73
N LYS A 49 -6.20 6.74 -20.67
CA LYS A 49 -7.21 7.02 -19.67
C LYS A 49 -7.28 5.90 -18.66
N LEU A 50 -7.17 6.26 -17.40
CA LEU A 50 -7.25 5.35 -16.27
C LEU A 50 -8.57 5.54 -15.56
N THR A 51 -9.35 4.48 -15.37
CA THR A 51 -10.70 4.55 -14.78
C THR A 51 -10.86 3.53 -13.69
N ILE A 52 -11.29 3.99 -12.50
CA ILE A 52 -11.69 3.13 -11.38
C ILE A 52 -13.19 3.22 -11.23
N VAL A 53 -13.85 2.06 -11.20
CA VAL A 53 -15.27 1.93 -10.98
C VAL A 53 -15.53 1.28 -9.63
N GLN A 54 -16.19 1.98 -8.72
CA GLN A 54 -16.58 1.51 -7.39
C GLN A 54 -18.12 1.48 -7.24
N PRO A 55 -18.80 0.43 -7.73
CA PRO A 55 -20.27 0.43 -7.79
C PRO A 55 -20.94 0.55 -6.43
N ARG A 56 -20.36 -0.07 -5.39
CA ARG A 56 -20.91 -0.02 -4.02
C ARG A 56 -20.77 1.34 -3.35
N GLN A 57 -19.98 2.23 -3.92
CA GLN A 57 -19.81 3.62 -3.47
C GLN A 57 -20.40 4.61 -4.48
N GLU A 58 -21.10 4.10 -5.52
CA GLU A 58 -21.68 4.90 -6.61
C GLU A 58 -20.66 5.88 -7.23
N ARG A 59 -19.40 5.43 -7.32
CA ARG A 59 -18.26 6.27 -7.74
C ARG A 59 -17.59 5.73 -8.97
N ILE A 60 -17.29 6.67 -9.88
CA ILE A 60 -16.36 6.48 -10.98
C ILE A 60 -15.31 7.60 -10.90
N SER A 61 -14.04 7.23 -10.95
CA SER A 61 -12.93 8.17 -11.01
C SER A 61 -12.13 7.90 -12.26
N SER A 62 -11.85 8.94 -13.05
CA SER A 62 -11.03 8.83 -14.26
C SER A 62 -9.91 9.86 -14.23
N TRP A 63 -8.79 9.54 -14.85
CA TRP A 63 -7.63 10.39 -14.99
C TRP A 63 -6.91 10.06 -16.30
N GLU A 64 -6.33 11.08 -16.93
CA GLU A 64 -5.66 10.96 -18.24
C GLU A 64 -4.19 11.30 -18.09
N ILE A 65 -3.35 10.55 -18.81
CA ILE A 65 -1.89 10.71 -18.85
C ILE A 65 -1.40 10.42 -20.27
N THR A 66 -0.41 11.16 -20.74
CA THR A 66 0.21 10.85 -22.04
C THR A 66 1.05 9.57 -21.96
N PRO A 67 1.21 8.83 -23.07
CA PRO A 67 2.15 7.70 -23.11
C PRO A 67 3.57 8.11 -22.73
N GLU A 68 4.02 9.30 -23.15
CA GLU A 68 5.35 9.82 -22.82
C GLU A 68 5.56 10.02 -21.33
N ASP A 69 4.62 10.67 -20.64
CA ASP A 69 4.70 10.89 -19.20
C ASP A 69 4.61 9.57 -18.43
N LEU A 70 3.82 8.61 -18.92
CA LEU A 70 3.68 7.31 -18.34
C LEU A 70 4.99 6.50 -18.47
N TYR A 71 5.64 6.52 -19.62
CA TYR A 71 6.96 5.90 -19.81
C TYR A 71 8.03 6.58 -18.94
N LYS A 72 8.04 7.89 -18.88
CA LYS A 72 8.94 8.65 -18.01
C LYS A 72 8.80 8.23 -16.55
N TRP A 73 7.56 8.14 -16.05
CA TRP A 73 7.30 7.61 -14.70
C TRP A 73 7.80 6.17 -14.54
N GLY A 74 7.63 5.32 -15.54
CA GLY A 74 8.14 3.96 -15.55
C GLY A 74 9.65 3.88 -15.40
N GLU A 75 10.40 4.69 -16.15
CA GLU A 75 11.87 4.73 -16.12
C GLU A 75 12.43 5.42 -14.86
N GLU A 76 11.86 6.56 -14.47
CA GLU A 76 12.40 7.37 -13.38
C GLU A 76 11.95 6.91 -11.98
N VAL A 77 10.79 6.27 -11.87
CA VAL A 77 10.21 5.91 -10.57
C VAL A 77 10.10 4.39 -10.38
N VAL A 78 9.47 3.69 -11.35
CA VAL A 78 9.19 2.26 -11.18
C VAL A 78 10.45 1.43 -11.24
N LYS A 79 11.22 1.61 -12.28
CA LYS A 79 12.42 0.80 -12.55
C LYS A 79 13.48 0.88 -11.43
N PRO A 80 13.85 2.07 -10.91
CA PRO A 80 14.77 2.16 -9.77
C PRO A 80 14.22 1.51 -8.50
N LYS A 81 12.93 1.72 -8.20
CA LYS A 81 12.31 1.12 -7.02
C LYS A 81 12.20 -0.40 -7.13
N ALA A 82 11.88 -0.91 -8.32
CA ALA A 82 11.85 -2.35 -8.57
C ALA A 82 13.24 -2.98 -8.44
N ALA A 83 14.30 -2.31 -8.92
CA ALA A 83 15.67 -2.75 -8.76
C ALA A 83 16.08 -2.83 -7.28
N LEU A 84 15.78 -1.79 -6.49
CA LEU A 84 16.02 -1.79 -5.03
C LEU A 84 15.27 -2.90 -4.32
N ALA A 85 14.00 -3.12 -4.69
CA ALA A 85 13.21 -4.20 -4.11
C ALA A 85 13.76 -5.59 -4.46
N TYR A 86 14.27 -5.76 -5.69
CA TYR A 86 14.83 -7.03 -6.16
C TYR A 86 16.18 -7.32 -5.51
N SER A 87 17.06 -6.34 -5.34
CA SER A 87 18.36 -6.50 -4.67
C SER A 87 18.23 -6.70 -3.16
N GLY A 88 17.10 -6.31 -2.57
CA GLY A 88 16.91 -6.32 -1.11
C GLY A 88 17.55 -5.15 -0.37
N ASP A 89 18.13 -4.18 -1.09
CA ASP A 89 18.81 -3.00 -0.53
C ASP A 89 17.83 -1.87 -0.17
N GLY A 90 16.54 -2.07 -0.43
CA GLY A 90 15.49 -1.11 -0.12
C GLY A 90 15.32 -0.90 1.38
N GLU A 91 15.12 0.34 1.80
CA GLU A 91 14.84 0.68 3.19
C GLU A 91 13.42 0.27 3.59
N LEU A 92 13.30 -0.46 4.71
CA LEU A 92 11.99 -0.82 5.26
C LEU A 92 11.31 0.41 5.84
N GLN A 93 10.08 0.66 5.41
CA GLN A 93 9.26 1.78 5.90
C GLN A 93 7.94 1.25 6.46
N VAL A 94 7.53 1.80 7.62
CA VAL A 94 6.23 1.50 8.22
C VAL A 94 5.16 2.39 7.60
N GLY A 95 3.99 1.81 7.28
CA GLY A 95 2.88 2.55 6.72
C GLY A 95 1.61 1.70 6.66
N HIS A 96 0.51 2.27 6.12
CA HIS A 96 -0.78 1.59 5.99
C HIS A 96 -0.72 0.26 5.22
N TRP A 97 0.27 0.09 4.33
CA TRP A 97 0.52 -1.16 3.59
C TRP A 97 0.98 -2.32 4.49
N CYS A 98 1.51 -2.04 5.69
CA CYS A 98 1.90 -3.07 6.66
C CYS A 98 0.72 -3.92 7.10
N ARG A 99 -0.51 -3.43 6.99
CA ARG A 99 -1.74 -4.18 7.25
C ARG A 99 -1.78 -5.51 6.49
N TRP A 100 -1.34 -5.53 5.25
CA TRP A 100 -1.36 -6.73 4.39
C TRP A 100 -0.03 -7.48 4.34
N CYS A 101 0.98 -7.03 5.09
CA CYS A 101 2.31 -7.66 5.08
C CYS A 101 2.29 -9.01 5.81
N LYS A 102 2.67 -10.07 5.10
CA LYS A 102 2.69 -11.44 5.65
C LYS A 102 3.72 -11.64 6.76
N VAL A 103 4.77 -10.81 6.79
CA VAL A 103 5.87 -10.92 7.78
C VAL A 103 5.80 -9.83 8.85
N LYS A 104 4.68 -9.11 8.97
CA LYS A 104 4.54 -7.99 9.92
C LYS A 104 4.80 -8.37 11.38
N ALA A 105 4.46 -9.61 11.78
CA ALA A 105 4.71 -10.11 13.13
C ALA A 105 6.20 -10.21 13.47
N LEU A 106 7.06 -10.45 12.48
CA LEU A 106 8.51 -10.62 12.63
C LEU A 106 9.31 -9.38 12.22
N CYS A 107 8.63 -8.34 11.72
CA CYS A 107 9.28 -7.16 11.17
C CYS A 107 9.88 -6.30 12.28
N ARG A 108 11.22 -6.18 12.31
CA ARG A 108 11.95 -5.35 13.28
C ARG A 108 11.52 -3.87 13.19
N LYS A 109 11.40 -3.32 11.98
CA LYS A 109 11.01 -1.93 11.78
C LYS A 109 9.60 -1.64 12.33
N MET A 110 8.68 -2.60 12.19
CA MET A 110 7.33 -2.50 12.75
C MET A 110 7.34 -2.58 14.28
N ALA A 111 8.18 -3.47 14.84
CA ALA A 111 8.35 -3.58 16.29
C ALA A 111 8.91 -2.27 16.87
N ASP A 112 9.97 -1.72 16.28
CA ASP A 112 10.59 -0.47 16.73
C ASP A 112 9.58 0.69 16.70
N HIS A 113 8.82 0.82 15.62
CA HIS A 113 7.78 1.85 15.48
C HIS A 113 6.71 1.75 16.58
N ASN A 114 6.19 0.54 16.83
CA ASN A 114 5.14 0.34 17.83
C ASN A 114 5.67 0.46 19.28
N LEU A 115 6.92 0.04 19.53
CA LEU A 115 7.55 0.21 20.84
C LEU A 115 7.88 1.69 21.13
N ASP A 116 8.25 2.46 20.13
CA ASP A 116 8.44 3.91 20.29
C ASP A 116 7.13 4.62 20.64
N LEU A 117 6.01 4.21 20.06
CA LEU A 117 4.68 4.64 20.47
C LEU A 117 4.41 4.34 21.95
N ALA A 118 4.67 3.10 22.38
CA ALA A 118 4.47 2.70 23.78
C ALA A 118 5.35 3.50 24.75
N LYS A 119 6.56 3.92 24.35
CA LYS A 119 7.44 4.76 25.20
C LYS A 119 6.85 6.14 25.50
N HIS A 120 5.99 6.69 24.65
CA HIS A 120 5.30 7.96 24.92
C HIS A 120 4.29 7.82 26.05
N GLU A 121 3.72 6.64 26.27
CA GLU A 121 2.75 6.36 27.36
C GLU A 121 3.41 6.19 28.73
N PHE A 122 4.74 5.95 28.79
CA PHE A 122 5.49 5.76 30.04
C PHE A 122 6.21 7.01 30.55
N LYS A 123 5.95 8.19 30.00
CA LYS A 123 6.35 9.46 30.60
C LYS A 123 5.47 9.74 31.82
N GLU A 124 6.10 10.24 32.91
CA GLU A 124 5.39 10.53 34.16
C GLU A 124 4.08 11.31 33.94
N PRO A 125 3.01 10.97 34.69
CA PRO A 125 1.65 11.30 34.34
C PRO A 125 1.26 12.71 34.75
N GLU A 126 1.67 13.72 34.01
CA GLU A 126 0.78 14.84 33.81
C GLU A 126 -0.22 14.41 32.70
N LEU A 127 -1.50 14.66 32.92
CA LEU A 127 -2.57 14.23 32.04
C LEU A 127 -2.25 14.55 30.57
N LEU A 128 -2.45 13.56 29.70
CA LEU A 128 -2.25 13.74 28.26
C LEU A 128 -3.09 14.91 27.72
N THR A 129 -2.51 15.70 26.86
CA THR A 129 -3.25 16.76 26.15
C THR A 129 -4.21 16.15 25.13
N THR A 130 -5.18 16.90 24.67
CA THR A 130 -6.12 16.43 23.64
C THR A 130 -5.41 16.07 22.35
N GLU A 131 -4.36 16.81 21.99
CA GLU A 131 -3.55 16.59 20.79
C GLU A 131 -2.78 15.26 20.88
N GLU A 132 -2.21 14.93 22.03
CA GLU A 132 -1.55 13.65 22.29
C GLU A 132 -2.54 12.49 22.24
N LEU A 133 -3.74 12.64 22.80
CA LEU A 133 -4.80 11.64 22.72
C LEU A 133 -5.23 11.36 21.27
N VAL A 134 -5.33 12.39 20.43
CA VAL A 134 -5.65 12.25 19.01
C VAL A 134 -4.55 11.47 18.30
N GLN A 135 -3.27 11.77 18.53
CA GLN A 135 -2.15 11.05 17.92
C GLN A 135 -2.13 9.58 18.33
N ILE A 136 -2.35 9.28 19.60
CA ILE A 136 -2.44 7.89 20.11
C ILE A 136 -3.62 7.17 19.43
N PHE A 137 -4.78 7.81 19.37
CA PHE A 137 -5.99 7.22 18.78
C PHE A 137 -5.81 6.88 17.30
N GLU A 138 -5.15 7.74 16.54
CA GLU A 138 -4.86 7.50 15.11
C GLU A 138 -3.90 6.34 14.89
N GLN A 139 -2.96 6.10 15.81
CA GLN A 139 -1.92 5.08 15.68
C GLN A 139 -2.27 3.75 16.40
N ALA A 140 -3.15 3.77 17.37
CA ALA A 140 -3.58 2.61 18.14
C ALA A 140 -4.08 1.42 17.28
N PRO A 141 -4.83 1.63 16.17
CA PRO A 141 -5.25 0.52 15.32
C PRO A 141 -4.09 -0.27 14.73
N MET A 142 -3.00 0.39 14.33
CA MET A 142 -1.80 -0.27 13.79
C MET A 142 -1.09 -1.09 14.85
N LEU A 143 -0.96 -0.56 16.06
CA LEU A 143 -0.41 -1.27 17.21
C LEU A 143 -1.24 -2.52 17.55
N GLN A 144 -2.56 -2.39 17.61
CA GLN A 144 -3.47 -3.51 17.88
C GLN A 144 -3.37 -4.61 16.82
N GLU A 145 -3.34 -4.25 15.55
CA GLU A 145 -3.17 -5.21 14.45
C GLU A 145 -1.82 -5.93 14.52
N TRP A 146 -0.75 -5.23 14.93
CA TRP A 146 0.55 -5.85 15.12
C TRP A 146 0.57 -6.83 16.29
N VAL A 147 0.01 -6.45 17.44
CA VAL A 147 -0.10 -7.34 18.64
C VAL A 147 -0.89 -8.60 18.28
N ASN A 148 -2.00 -8.47 17.56
CA ASN A 148 -2.78 -9.63 17.10
C ASN A 148 -1.94 -10.54 16.20
N ALA A 149 -1.20 -9.98 15.25
CA ALA A 149 -0.35 -10.74 14.32
C ALA A 149 0.79 -11.47 15.05
N VAL A 150 1.40 -10.85 16.08
CA VAL A 150 2.40 -11.50 16.95
C VAL A 150 1.77 -12.66 17.71
N SER A 151 0.60 -12.46 18.29
CA SER A 151 -0.12 -13.48 19.04
C SER A 151 -0.48 -14.68 18.17
N GLU A 152 -1.00 -14.46 16.97
CA GLU A 152 -1.30 -15.51 15.99
C GLU A 152 -0.05 -16.28 15.56
N HIS A 153 1.06 -15.58 15.35
CA HIS A 153 2.33 -16.19 14.97
C HIS A 153 2.86 -17.11 16.10
N LEU A 154 2.84 -16.64 17.36
CA LEU A 154 3.25 -17.42 18.50
C LEU A 154 2.35 -18.64 18.73
N LEU A 155 1.04 -18.48 18.55
CA LEU A 155 0.07 -19.58 18.62
C LEU A 155 0.35 -20.64 17.55
N SER A 156 0.62 -20.22 16.31
CA SER A 156 0.98 -21.11 15.21
C SER A 156 2.25 -21.91 15.52
N LYS A 157 3.27 -21.27 16.08
CA LYS A 157 4.51 -21.94 16.53
C LYS A 157 4.23 -22.97 17.64
N ALA A 158 3.42 -22.61 18.63
CA ALA A 158 3.04 -23.52 19.70
C ALA A 158 2.29 -24.76 19.17
N ILE A 159 1.36 -24.57 18.21
CA ILE A 159 0.63 -25.66 17.57
C ILE A 159 1.56 -26.57 16.75
N SER A 160 2.60 -26.03 16.11
CA SER A 160 3.60 -26.81 15.37
C SER A 160 4.58 -27.58 16.28
N GLY A 161 4.47 -27.43 17.61
CA GLY A 161 5.31 -28.13 18.59
C GLY A 161 6.59 -27.37 18.99
N GLU A 162 6.77 -26.14 18.52
CA GLU A 162 7.86 -25.29 19.00
C GLU A 162 7.57 -24.81 20.44
N LYS A 163 8.58 -24.86 21.31
CA LYS A 163 8.46 -24.35 22.68
C LYS A 163 8.42 -22.83 22.66
N VAL A 164 7.26 -22.25 22.96
CA VAL A 164 7.08 -20.82 23.17
C VAL A 164 7.02 -20.56 24.66
N GLN A 165 8.05 -19.90 25.21
CA GLN A 165 8.04 -19.47 26.63
C GLN A 165 7.43 -18.07 26.67
N ILE A 166 6.29 -17.96 27.33
CA ILE A 166 5.67 -16.69 27.71
C ILE A 166 5.97 -16.52 29.19
N GLY A 167 6.72 -15.47 29.54
CA GLY A 167 7.13 -15.17 30.89
C GLY A 167 5.98 -14.75 31.82
#